data_b3eea06111b97c86884e4cda803839c5
#
_entry.id   b3eea06111b97c86884e4cda803839c5
#
_cell.length_a   1.000
_cell.length_b   1.000
_cell.length_c   1.000
_cell.angle_alpha   90.00
_cell.angle_beta   90.00
_cell.angle_gamma   90.00
#
_symmetry.space_group_name_H-M   'P 1'
#
loop_
_entity.id
_entity.type
_entity.pdbx_description
1 polymer ?
#
loop_
_entity_poly.entity_id
_entity_poly.type
_entity_poly.pdbx_seq_one_letter_code
_entity_poly.pdbx_strand_id
1 'polypeptide(L)'
;MRMRLNSVLLPLLTFTVLAMQLLDPSKIWQALIAAFGGLWLMTGLWAWSLKAHLRLTREVRFTWAQVGDALEEQFTLVNDGPVPATWVEIIDHSTLPGYSAARAIGVDNSSTTTWHTNAICKRRGVYELGGTTLRSGDPFGIYSVEIFLPEKTTLVVMPPVIPLPTVEIMPGGWMGDGRPRPNIMDQTVNAATVREFAHGDSPRLIHWPTTARRGKFYSRQLDGAPASDWWIALDVDANVQAGEGWENTVELGVILAASLADRGLRARHPQGVGLLASGTQTVWLKPQSGERHRLEILRSLAMLEPGQLPLAEMLDRAGPTLGNRISLIVITASIKPDWIPALTHLLWKGISPTVLLMDPSSFGASQNADALAGVLAELGIPRFILNRSLLQQPEAHPGKGHWEWRITPSGKAISTRPPSDLTWKRLG
;
A
#
# COMPACT_ATOMS: atom_id res chain seq x y z
N MET A 1 14.19 25.85 16.09
CA MET A 1 15.15 26.68 15.36
C MET A 1 16.34 26.98 16.28
N ARG A 2 17.55 26.54 15.93
CA ARG A 2 18.77 26.70 16.73
C ARG A 2 19.84 27.42 15.89
N MET A 3 20.57 28.33 16.52
CA MET A 3 21.76 28.96 15.95
C MET A 3 22.94 28.52 16.79
N ARG A 4 24.02 28.06 16.17
CA ARG A 4 25.21 27.59 16.85
C ARG A 4 26.43 28.35 16.34
N LEU A 5 27.32 28.69 17.26
CA LEU A 5 28.63 29.19 16.94
C LEU A 5 29.53 27.98 16.64
N ASN A 6 30.00 27.83 15.42
CA ASN A 6 30.84 26.72 15.00
C ASN A 6 32.33 27.01 15.24
N SER A 7 32.72 28.30 15.14
CA SER A 7 34.10 28.71 15.32
C SER A 7 34.19 29.83 16.36
N VAL A 8 34.96 29.55 17.42
CA VAL A 8 35.26 30.51 18.49
C VAL A 8 36.47 31.38 18.15
N LEU A 9 37.14 31.11 17.00
CA LEU A 9 38.38 31.79 16.63
C LEU A 9 38.18 33.31 16.44
N LEU A 10 37.12 33.67 15.69
CA LEU A 10 36.87 35.11 15.40
C LEU A 10 36.44 35.90 16.64
N PRO A 11 35.55 35.43 17.52
CA PRO A 11 35.29 36.05 18.82
C PRO A 11 36.52 36.17 19.66
N LEU A 12 37.36 35.11 19.76
CA LEU A 12 38.60 35.11 20.54
C LEU A 12 39.59 36.18 20.01
N LEU A 13 39.80 36.26 18.69
CA LEU A 13 40.65 37.24 18.06
C LEU A 13 40.11 38.69 18.34
N THR A 14 38.82 38.86 18.23
CA THR A 14 38.18 40.19 18.49
C THR A 14 38.42 40.62 19.94
N PHE A 15 38.25 39.70 20.92
CA PHE A 15 38.49 40.00 22.33
C PHE A 15 39.99 40.20 22.62
N THR A 16 40.89 39.45 21.99
CA THR A 16 42.36 39.63 22.16
C THR A 16 42.78 40.98 21.63
N VAL A 17 42.31 41.39 20.45
CA VAL A 17 42.63 42.72 19.87
C VAL A 17 42.05 43.84 20.70
N LEU A 18 40.85 43.65 21.27
CA LEU A 18 40.25 44.62 22.20
C LEU A 18 41.08 44.76 23.46
N ALA A 19 41.58 43.68 24.02
CA ALA A 19 42.47 43.69 25.19
C ALA A 19 43.79 44.42 24.89
N MET A 20 44.41 44.19 23.71
CA MET A 20 45.60 44.87 23.25
C MET A 20 45.38 46.40 23.09
N GLN A 21 44.23 46.79 22.55
CA GLN A 21 43.84 48.19 22.43
C GLN A 21 43.70 48.90 23.80
N LEU A 22 43.30 48.15 24.85
CA LEU A 22 43.21 48.70 26.21
C LEU A 22 44.58 48.84 26.90
N LEU A 23 45.52 47.94 26.52
CA LEU A 23 46.89 47.97 27.09
C LEU A 23 47.79 48.99 26.39
N ASP A 24 47.74 49.08 25.07
CA ASP A 24 48.55 49.98 24.25
C ASP A 24 47.70 50.56 23.13
N PRO A 25 47.03 51.73 23.33
CA PRO A 25 46.12 52.34 22.36
C PRO A 25 46.84 52.73 21.07
N SER A 26 46.51 52.05 19.96
CA SER A 26 47.07 52.35 18.65
C SER A 26 45.98 52.29 17.55
N LYS A 27 46.22 53.02 16.44
CA LYS A 27 45.33 53.03 15.27
C LYS A 27 45.23 51.65 14.62
N ILE A 28 46.26 50.80 14.78
CA ILE A 28 46.30 49.45 14.22
C ILE A 28 45.28 48.57 14.91
N TRP A 29 45.23 48.58 16.26
CA TRP A 29 44.25 47.81 17.02
C TRP A 29 42.83 48.28 16.76
N GLN A 30 42.59 49.59 16.58
CA GLN A 30 41.26 50.12 16.21
C GLN A 30 40.82 49.59 14.86
N ALA A 31 41.71 49.58 13.85
CA ALA A 31 41.42 48.99 12.54
C ALA A 31 41.10 47.51 12.60
N LEU A 32 41.84 46.75 13.40
CA LEU A 32 41.62 45.29 13.59
C LEU A 32 40.32 45.02 14.35
N ILE A 33 39.96 45.80 15.38
CA ILE A 33 38.69 45.72 16.07
C ILE A 33 37.51 45.97 15.08
N ALA A 34 37.64 47.01 14.25
CA ALA A 34 36.63 47.29 13.24
C ALA A 34 36.49 46.15 12.22
N ALA A 35 37.63 45.56 11.79
CA ALA A 35 37.61 44.46 10.83
C ALA A 35 37.04 43.17 11.44
N PHE A 36 37.59 42.67 12.55
CA PHE A 36 37.17 41.40 13.18
C PHE A 36 35.83 41.53 13.86
N GLY A 37 35.56 42.63 14.58
CA GLY A 37 34.29 42.89 15.22
C GLY A 37 33.16 43.15 14.20
N GLY A 38 33.47 43.90 13.13
CA GLY A 38 32.55 44.10 12.02
C GLY A 38 32.19 42.80 11.31
N LEU A 39 33.20 41.95 11.02
CA LEU A 39 32.98 40.63 10.42
C LEU A 39 32.15 39.73 11.34
N TRP A 40 32.45 39.72 12.64
CA TRP A 40 31.70 38.89 13.62
C TRP A 40 30.24 39.37 13.72
N LEU A 41 30.00 40.66 13.78
CA LEU A 41 28.64 41.23 13.78
C LEU A 41 27.90 40.89 12.50
N MET A 42 28.55 41.06 11.35
CA MET A 42 27.98 40.74 10.03
C MET A 42 27.57 39.27 9.91
N THR A 43 28.43 38.33 10.29
CA THR A 43 28.13 36.91 10.24
C THR A 43 27.02 36.53 11.19
N GLY A 44 26.94 37.13 12.37
CA GLY A 44 25.83 36.94 13.32
C GLY A 44 24.50 37.48 12.79
N LEU A 45 24.49 38.64 12.17
CA LEU A 45 23.31 39.20 11.52
C LEU A 45 22.88 38.38 10.31
N TRP A 46 23.85 37.87 9.54
CA TRP A 46 23.57 36.96 8.43
C TRP A 46 22.84 35.69 8.89
N ALA A 47 23.41 34.97 9.87
CA ALA A 47 22.81 33.78 10.42
C ALA A 47 21.44 34.04 11.06
N TRP A 48 21.29 35.17 11.75
CA TRP A 48 20.01 35.62 12.31
C TRP A 48 18.95 35.84 11.21
N SER A 49 19.35 36.52 10.12
CA SER A 49 18.47 36.70 8.95
C SER A 49 18.01 35.39 8.34
N LEU A 50 18.93 34.43 8.12
CA LEU A 50 18.59 33.11 7.60
C LEU A 50 17.62 32.34 8.54
N LYS A 51 17.86 32.43 9.84
CA LYS A 51 16.98 31.80 10.84
C LYS A 51 15.54 32.37 10.79
N ALA A 52 15.42 33.70 10.53
CA ALA A 52 14.13 34.38 10.54
C ALA A 52 13.34 34.20 9.24
N HIS A 53 14.02 34.12 8.09
CA HIS A 53 13.41 34.32 6.78
C HIS A 53 13.50 33.07 5.88
N LEU A 54 14.29 32.04 6.25
CA LEU A 54 14.36 30.81 5.47
C LEU A 54 13.19 29.88 5.81
N ARG A 55 12.41 29.49 4.80
CA ARG A 55 11.25 28.63 4.95
C ARG A 55 11.24 27.56 3.87
N LEU A 56 10.87 26.34 4.22
CA LEU A 56 10.62 25.25 3.28
C LEU A 56 9.17 24.84 3.38
N THR A 57 8.52 24.74 2.24
CA THR A 57 7.21 24.12 2.09
C THR A 57 7.38 22.80 1.33
N ARG A 58 6.73 21.75 1.79
CA ARG A 58 6.72 20.44 1.19
C ARG A 58 5.29 20.04 0.89
N GLU A 59 5.03 19.59 -0.32
CA GLU A 59 3.70 19.26 -0.79
C GLU A 59 3.73 17.89 -1.46
N VAL A 60 2.72 17.05 -1.20
CA VAL A 60 2.53 15.73 -1.78
C VAL A 60 1.21 15.69 -2.53
N ARG A 61 1.16 14.96 -3.64
CA ARG A 61 -0.08 14.79 -4.41
C ARG A 61 -1.05 13.81 -3.74
N PHE A 62 -0.52 12.73 -3.18
CA PHE A 62 -1.32 11.62 -2.66
C PHE A 62 -0.83 11.19 -1.29
N THR A 63 -1.76 10.82 -0.43
CA THR A 63 -1.51 10.18 0.87
C THR A 63 -1.61 8.66 0.80
N TRP A 64 -1.88 8.11 -0.37
CA TRP A 64 -1.91 6.67 -0.62
C TRP A 64 -1.35 6.39 -2.02
N ALA A 65 -0.70 5.25 -2.16
CA ALA A 65 -0.13 4.76 -3.41
C ALA A 65 -0.28 3.22 -3.44
N GLN A 66 -0.01 2.62 -4.57
CA GLN A 66 0.15 1.18 -4.71
C GLN A 66 1.61 0.85 -5.00
N VAL A 67 2.06 -0.34 -4.66
CA VAL A 67 3.41 -0.78 -5.08
C VAL A 67 3.52 -0.66 -6.59
N GLY A 68 4.59 0.01 -7.05
CA GLY A 68 4.81 0.35 -8.45
C GLY A 68 4.45 1.80 -8.81
N ASP A 69 3.65 2.49 -8.01
CA ASP A 69 3.30 3.89 -8.27
C ASP A 69 4.49 4.82 -7.99
N ALA A 70 4.56 5.90 -8.76
CA ALA A 70 5.51 6.96 -8.53
C ALA A 70 4.97 7.95 -7.49
N LEU A 71 5.70 8.09 -6.38
CA LEU A 71 5.50 9.20 -5.45
C LEU A 71 6.15 10.44 -6.06
N GLU A 72 5.40 11.53 -6.12
CA GLU A 72 5.90 12.85 -6.50
C GLU A 72 5.69 13.82 -5.36
N GLU A 73 6.76 14.51 -4.98
CA GLU A 73 6.72 15.58 -4.00
C GLU A 73 7.29 16.87 -4.59
N GLN A 74 6.67 17.97 -4.25
CA GLN A 74 7.11 19.32 -4.59
C GLN A 74 7.66 20.01 -3.36
N PHE A 75 8.83 20.58 -3.50
CA PHE A 75 9.50 21.37 -2.48
C PHE A 75 9.62 22.81 -2.94
N THR A 76 9.31 23.74 -2.06
CA THR A 76 9.45 25.17 -2.30
C THR A 76 10.26 25.78 -1.16
N LEU A 77 11.50 26.18 -1.46
CA LEU A 77 12.40 26.87 -0.55
C LEU A 77 12.29 28.37 -0.80
N VAL A 78 11.94 29.12 0.23
CA VAL A 78 11.75 30.56 0.19
C VAL A 78 12.75 31.22 1.12
N ASN A 79 13.42 32.24 0.62
CA ASN A 79 14.24 33.15 1.41
C ASN A 79 13.71 34.60 1.24
N ASP A 80 12.91 35.03 2.20
CA ASP A 80 12.35 36.38 2.23
C ASP A 80 13.33 37.44 2.84
N GLY A 81 14.53 36.97 3.22
CA GLY A 81 15.52 37.80 3.89
C GLY A 81 16.37 38.64 2.93
N PRO A 82 17.09 39.65 3.47
CA PRO A 82 17.96 40.51 2.70
C PRO A 82 19.31 39.90 2.31
N VAL A 83 19.66 38.75 2.88
CA VAL A 83 20.93 38.04 2.62
C VAL A 83 20.70 36.72 1.92
N PRO A 84 21.55 36.30 0.96
CA PRO A 84 21.40 35.01 0.31
C PRO A 84 21.77 33.85 1.27
N ALA A 85 21.07 32.73 1.13
CA ALA A 85 21.50 31.47 1.70
C ALA A 85 22.41 30.77 0.67
N THR A 86 23.72 30.95 0.85
CA THR A 86 24.74 30.45 -0.10
C THR A 86 24.70 28.92 -0.21
N TRP A 87 24.30 28.27 0.86
CA TRP A 87 24.03 26.83 0.92
C TRP A 87 22.91 26.55 1.91
N VAL A 88 22.05 25.62 1.57
CA VAL A 88 21.02 25.07 2.44
C VAL A 88 21.08 23.57 2.24
N GLU A 89 21.41 22.84 3.29
CA GLU A 89 21.34 21.40 3.33
C GLU A 89 19.96 21.00 3.84
N ILE A 90 19.27 20.16 3.08
CA ILE A 90 17.97 19.61 3.42
C ILE A 90 18.20 18.16 3.83
N ILE A 91 17.89 17.85 5.07
CA ILE A 91 17.99 16.50 5.64
C ILE A 91 16.58 15.96 5.78
N ASP A 92 16.29 14.87 5.08
CA ASP A 92 14.98 14.23 5.07
C ASP A 92 14.92 13.07 6.07
N HIS A 93 13.87 13.02 6.89
CA HIS A 93 13.63 11.96 7.86
C HIS A 93 12.45 11.07 7.47
N SER A 94 12.08 11.05 6.19
CA SER A 94 11.05 10.16 5.67
C SER A 94 11.45 8.68 5.82
N THR A 95 10.45 7.82 6.11
CA THR A 95 10.68 6.39 6.37
C THR A 95 10.49 5.50 5.15
N LEU A 96 10.10 6.06 3.99
CA LEU A 96 9.86 5.30 2.76
C LEU A 96 11.17 4.68 2.23
N PRO A 97 11.26 3.35 2.08
CA PRO A 97 12.48 2.69 1.63
C PRO A 97 12.89 3.11 0.22
N GLY A 98 14.17 3.49 0.08
CA GLY A 98 14.73 3.91 -1.22
C GLY A 98 14.30 5.30 -1.67
N TYR A 99 13.68 6.07 -0.80
CA TYR A 99 13.35 7.47 -1.01
C TYR A 99 14.18 8.38 -0.09
N SER A 100 14.64 9.51 -0.62
CA SER A 100 15.21 10.59 0.16
C SER A 100 15.03 11.90 -0.60
N ALA A 101 14.53 12.91 0.08
CA ALA A 101 14.46 14.28 -0.41
C ALA A 101 15.71 15.10 -0.04
N ALA A 102 16.74 14.47 0.54
CA ALA A 102 17.99 15.12 0.95
C ALA A 102 18.66 15.82 -0.23
N ARG A 103 18.98 17.09 -0.07
CA ARG A 103 19.55 17.93 -1.11
C ARG A 103 20.32 19.11 -0.51
N ALA A 104 21.38 19.54 -1.20
CA ALA A 104 22.03 20.80 -0.94
C ALA A 104 21.76 21.79 -2.10
N ILE A 105 21.31 23.00 -1.77
CA ILE A 105 20.91 24.02 -2.75
C ILE A 105 21.18 25.40 -2.19
N GLY A 106 21.51 26.38 -3.03
CA GLY A 106 21.55 27.80 -2.66
C GLY A 106 20.24 28.50 -3.04
N VAL A 107 19.91 29.56 -2.32
CA VAL A 107 18.79 30.45 -2.66
C VAL A 107 19.19 31.90 -2.41
N ASP A 108 18.96 32.74 -3.41
CA ASP A 108 19.28 34.16 -3.34
C ASP A 108 18.39 34.92 -2.33
N ASN A 109 18.75 36.15 -2.03
CA ASN A 109 17.93 37.03 -1.22
C ASN A 109 16.59 37.32 -1.92
N SER A 110 15.52 37.37 -1.14
CA SER A 110 14.16 37.66 -1.63
C SER A 110 13.75 36.80 -2.82
N SER A 111 14.12 35.49 -2.80
CA SER A 111 13.88 34.59 -3.90
C SER A 111 13.25 33.25 -3.44
N THR A 112 12.69 32.55 -4.42
CA THR A 112 12.03 31.24 -4.21
C THR A 112 12.59 30.24 -5.21
N THR A 113 12.92 29.05 -4.72
CA THR A 113 13.36 27.92 -5.54
C THR A 113 12.42 26.75 -5.35
N THR A 114 11.88 26.20 -6.45
CA THR A 114 10.98 25.06 -6.44
C THR A 114 11.61 23.91 -7.20
N TRP A 115 11.46 22.69 -6.67
CA TRP A 115 11.88 21.45 -7.36
C TRP A 115 10.96 20.30 -7.00
N HIS A 116 11.06 19.23 -7.80
CA HIS A 116 10.31 17.99 -7.59
C HIS A 116 11.26 16.85 -7.27
N THR A 117 10.81 15.93 -6.43
CA THR A 117 11.49 14.67 -6.13
C THR A 117 10.54 13.53 -6.41
N ASN A 118 11.03 12.52 -7.11
CA ASN A 118 10.25 11.35 -7.49
C ASN A 118 10.86 10.10 -6.88
N ALA A 119 10.01 9.17 -6.47
CA ALA A 119 10.41 7.83 -6.06
C ALA A 119 9.35 6.80 -6.45
N ILE A 120 9.76 5.56 -6.62
CA ILE A 120 8.84 4.45 -6.85
C ILE A 120 8.58 3.76 -5.52
N CYS A 121 7.32 3.59 -5.18
CA CYS A 121 6.88 2.85 -3.99
C CYS A 121 7.16 1.36 -4.19
N LYS A 122 8.25 0.84 -3.60
CA LYS A 122 8.72 -0.53 -3.82
C LYS A 122 8.12 -1.55 -2.87
N ARG A 123 7.65 -1.14 -1.72
CA ARG A 123 7.15 -2.02 -0.66
C ARG A 123 5.85 -1.49 -0.10
N ARG A 124 4.89 -2.39 0.13
CA ARG A 124 3.67 -2.03 0.86
C ARG A 124 3.99 -1.67 2.31
N GLY A 125 3.16 -0.88 2.90
CA GLY A 125 3.32 -0.47 4.30
C GLY A 125 2.76 0.92 4.57
N VAL A 126 2.97 1.36 5.80
CA VAL A 126 2.65 2.72 6.25
C VAL A 126 3.96 3.45 6.49
N TYR A 127 4.14 4.55 5.81
CA TYR A 127 5.36 5.34 5.85
C TYR A 127 5.05 6.77 6.26
N GLU A 128 5.99 7.39 6.94
CA GLU A 128 5.95 8.81 7.24
C GLU A 128 6.80 9.57 6.22
N LEU A 129 6.21 10.56 5.59
CA LEU A 129 6.89 11.55 4.75
C LEU A 129 7.02 12.84 5.54
N GLY A 130 8.23 13.42 5.60
CA GLY A 130 8.45 14.64 6.37
C GLY A 130 9.34 14.45 7.58
N GLY A 131 9.25 15.42 8.50
CA GLY A 131 10.27 15.60 9.52
C GLY A 131 11.57 16.07 8.87
N THR A 132 11.59 17.28 8.30
CA THR A 132 12.72 17.79 7.53
C THR A 132 13.57 18.74 8.36
N THR A 133 14.88 18.62 8.29
CA THR A 133 15.82 19.53 8.92
C THR A 133 16.53 20.37 7.84
N LEU A 134 16.46 21.68 7.95
CA LEU A 134 17.25 22.61 7.15
C LEU A 134 18.49 22.99 7.93
N ARG A 135 19.64 22.88 7.30
CA ARG A 135 20.90 23.47 7.79
C ARG A 135 21.41 24.50 6.82
N SER A 136 21.83 25.62 7.34
CA SER A 136 22.48 26.69 6.58
C SER A 136 23.45 27.42 7.50
N GLY A 137 24.10 28.46 6.98
CA GLY A 137 25.01 29.25 7.79
C GLY A 137 25.53 30.48 7.02
N ASP A 138 26.37 31.25 7.70
CA ASP A 138 27.08 32.34 7.07
C ASP A 138 28.14 31.83 6.09
N PRO A 139 28.60 32.66 5.12
CA PRO A 139 29.58 32.24 4.11
C PRO A 139 30.96 31.85 4.68
N PHE A 140 31.28 32.28 5.90
CA PHE A 140 32.57 32.06 6.55
C PHE A 140 32.53 30.85 7.50
N GLY A 141 31.34 30.23 7.70
CA GLY A 141 31.17 29.06 8.55
C GLY A 141 31.30 29.32 10.05
N ILE A 142 31.19 30.60 10.49
CA ILE A 142 31.28 31.01 11.90
C ILE A 142 30.02 30.60 12.65
N TYR A 143 28.86 30.78 12.04
CA TYR A 143 27.58 30.38 12.58
C TYR A 143 26.88 29.38 11.67
N SER A 144 26.22 28.41 12.27
CA SER A 144 25.25 27.57 11.60
C SER A 144 23.83 27.76 12.15
N VAL A 145 22.87 27.60 11.28
CA VAL A 145 21.45 27.69 11.57
C VAL A 145 20.82 26.34 11.27
N GLU A 146 20.06 25.81 12.23
CA GLU A 146 19.33 24.56 12.10
C GLU A 146 17.84 24.82 12.37
N ILE A 147 17.00 24.51 11.37
CA ILE A 147 15.55 24.70 11.41
C ILE A 147 14.93 23.32 11.24
N PHE A 148 14.29 22.81 12.27
CA PHE A 148 13.54 21.56 12.19
C PHE A 148 12.07 21.86 11.88
N LEU A 149 11.54 21.20 10.84
CA LEU A 149 10.17 21.23 10.40
C LEU A 149 9.52 19.91 10.80
N PRO A 150 8.64 19.89 11.81
CA PRO A 150 8.08 18.67 12.37
C PRO A 150 6.96 18.08 11.51
N GLU A 151 6.47 18.83 10.52
CA GLU A 151 5.34 18.44 9.70
C GLU A 151 5.61 17.08 9.02
N LYS A 152 4.68 16.15 9.22
CA LYS A 152 4.73 14.81 8.66
C LYS A 152 3.38 14.45 8.04
N THR A 153 3.41 13.65 7.00
CA THR A 153 2.22 13.07 6.39
C THR A 153 2.37 11.56 6.27
N THR A 154 1.31 10.84 6.59
CA THR A 154 1.29 9.39 6.45
C THR A 154 0.99 9.00 5.01
N LEU A 155 1.87 8.22 4.41
CA LEU A 155 1.70 7.56 3.11
C LEU A 155 1.38 6.10 3.33
N VAL A 156 0.23 5.64 2.83
CA VAL A 156 -0.13 4.22 2.82
C VAL A 156 0.18 3.65 1.45
N VAL A 157 1.11 2.69 1.37
CA VAL A 157 1.43 1.98 0.14
C VAL A 157 0.73 0.62 0.15
N MET A 158 -0.28 0.48 -0.70
CA MET A 158 -1.09 -0.73 -0.85
C MET A 158 -0.36 -1.81 -1.65
N PRO A 159 -0.68 -3.11 -1.42
CA PRO A 159 -0.10 -4.19 -2.19
C PRO A 159 -0.48 -4.10 -3.68
N PRO A 160 0.35 -4.63 -4.59
CA PRO A 160 0.01 -4.71 -6.00
C PRO A 160 -1.13 -5.71 -6.22
N VAL A 161 -1.89 -5.48 -7.29
CA VAL A 161 -2.92 -6.40 -7.78
C VAL A 161 -2.41 -6.98 -9.09
N ILE A 162 -2.28 -8.30 -9.15
CA ILE A 162 -1.77 -9.02 -10.32
C ILE A 162 -2.86 -9.86 -10.98
N PRO A 163 -2.79 -10.11 -12.29
CA PRO A 163 -3.63 -11.10 -12.92
C PRO A 163 -3.28 -12.49 -12.37
N LEU A 164 -4.26 -13.14 -11.75
CA LEU A 164 -4.07 -14.47 -11.22
C LEU A 164 -4.26 -15.51 -12.32
N PRO A 165 -3.54 -16.66 -12.26
CA PRO A 165 -3.86 -17.83 -13.07
C PRO A 165 -5.32 -18.26 -12.84
N THR A 166 -5.85 -19.10 -13.71
CA THR A 166 -7.23 -19.55 -13.60
C THR A 166 -7.43 -20.35 -12.30
N VAL A 167 -7.79 -19.64 -11.24
CA VAL A 167 -8.20 -20.22 -9.95
C VAL A 167 -9.72 -20.27 -9.96
N GLU A 168 -10.27 -21.48 -10.04
CA GLU A 168 -11.71 -21.72 -9.92
C GLU A 168 -12.08 -21.73 -8.43
N ILE A 169 -12.90 -20.79 -8.01
CA ILE A 169 -13.42 -20.70 -6.66
C ILE A 169 -14.76 -21.42 -6.62
N MET A 170 -14.87 -22.41 -5.73
CA MET A 170 -16.11 -23.17 -5.56
C MET A 170 -17.23 -22.27 -5.03
N PRO A 171 -18.37 -22.20 -5.71
CA PRO A 171 -19.52 -21.45 -5.23
C PRO A 171 -20.02 -22.02 -3.89
N GLY A 172 -20.40 -21.13 -2.98
CA GLY A 172 -20.97 -21.51 -1.70
C GLY A 172 -22.24 -22.34 -1.84
N GLY A 173 -22.35 -23.42 -1.04
CA GLY A 173 -23.50 -24.32 -1.08
C GLY A 173 -23.33 -25.56 -1.97
N TRP A 174 -22.17 -25.78 -2.58
CA TRP A 174 -21.85 -27.04 -3.24
C TRP A 174 -21.44 -28.11 -2.22
N MET A 175 -21.96 -29.34 -2.37
CA MET A 175 -21.46 -30.52 -1.63
C MET A 175 -20.41 -31.22 -2.47
N GLY A 176 -19.44 -31.93 -1.82
CA GLY A 176 -18.26 -32.56 -2.38
C GLY A 176 -18.41 -33.49 -3.59
N ASP A 177 -19.61 -33.88 -4.01
CA ASP A 177 -19.85 -34.68 -5.21
C ASP A 177 -20.21 -33.85 -6.45
N GLY A 178 -19.99 -32.55 -6.46
CA GLY A 178 -20.26 -31.70 -7.62
C GLY A 178 -21.74 -31.55 -8.01
N ARG A 179 -22.67 -32.01 -7.16
CA ARG A 179 -24.10 -31.91 -7.41
C ARG A 179 -24.66 -30.68 -6.75
N PRO A 180 -25.26 -29.71 -7.50
CA PRO A 180 -25.95 -28.56 -6.91
C PRO A 180 -27.12 -29.04 -6.04
N ARG A 181 -27.28 -28.46 -4.84
CA ARG A 181 -28.49 -28.70 -4.05
C ARG A 181 -29.73 -28.19 -4.80
N PRO A 182 -30.85 -28.95 -4.86
CA PRO A 182 -32.00 -28.61 -5.70
C PRO A 182 -32.66 -27.26 -5.39
N ASN A 183 -32.40 -26.66 -4.23
CA ASN A 183 -32.98 -25.38 -3.82
C ASN A 183 -32.15 -24.12 -4.16
N ILE A 184 -31.01 -24.25 -4.85
CA ILE A 184 -30.15 -23.09 -5.19
C ILE A 184 -30.71 -22.33 -6.40
N MET A 185 -31.45 -22.99 -7.28
CA MET A 185 -32.03 -22.37 -8.48
C MET A 185 -33.18 -21.39 -8.20
N ASP A 186 -33.78 -21.42 -7.01
CA ASP A 186 -34.96 -20.59 -6.71
C ASP A 186 -34.61 -19.16 -6.23
N GLN A 187 -33.35 -18.79 -6.07
CA GLN A 187 -32.96 -17.50 -5.45
C GLN A 187 -32.19 -16.53 -6.34
N THR A 188 -31.84 -16.89 -7.57
CA THR A 188 -31.21 -15.93 -8.51
C THR A 188 -32.27 -15.18 -9.28
N VAL A 189 -32.44 -13.90 -8.96
CA VAL A 189 -33.49 -13.02 -9.51
C VAL A 189 -33.19 -12.53 -10.93
N ASN A 190 -31.96 -12.74 -11.44
CA ASN A 190 -31.56 -12.23 -12.75
C ASN A 190 -31.61 -13.30 -13.82
N ALA A 191 -32.55 -13.14 -14.74
CA ALA A 191 -32.63 -13.93 -15.96
C ALA A 191 -31.52 -13.46 -16.94
N ALA A 192 -30.51 -14.31 -17.19
CA ALA A 192 -29.44 -14.00 -18.15
C ALA A 192 -29.90 -14.10 -19.60
N THR A 193 -30.76 -15.09 -19.90
CA THR A 193 -31.31 -15.30 -21.25
C THR A 193 -32.72 -15.91 -21.17
N VAL A 194 -33.42 -15.93 -22.32
CA VAL A 194 -34.73 -16.56 -22.48
C VAL A 194 -34.58 -17.58 -23.60
N ARG A 195 -34.83 -18.86 -23.30
CA ARG A 195 -34.87 -19.95 -24.31
C ARG A 195 -36.26 -20.52 -24.49
N GLU A 196 -36.49 -21.26 -25.55
CA GLU A 196 -37.74 -21.99 -25.69
C GLU A 196 -37.94 -22.99 -24.53
N PHE A 197 -39.17 -23.07 -24.05
CA PHE A 197 -39.57 -23.97 -22.94
C PHE A 197 -39.41 -25.43 -23.38
N ALA A 198 -38.67 -26.21 -22.65
CA ALA A 198 -38.47 -27.62 -22.90
C ALA A 198 -39.20 -28.49 -21.88
N HIS A 199 -39.50 -29.73 -22.27
CA HIS A 199 -40.14 -30.71 -21.37
C HIS A 199 -39.26 -30.92 -20.12
N GLY A 200 -39.80 -30.65 -18.94
CA GLY A 200 -39.08 -30.72 -17.66
C GLY A 200 -38.74 -29.36 -17.05
N ASP A 201 -38.96 -28.26 -17.79
CA ASP A 201 -38.81 -26.90 -17.22
C ASP A 201 -39.94 -26.59 -16.24
N SER A 202 -39.62 -25.86 -15.18
CA SER A 202 -40.60 -25.40 -14.21
C SER A 202 -41.52 -24.33 -14.83
N PRO A 203 -42.87 -24.45 -14.73
CA PRO A 203 -43.80 -23.44 -15.20
C PRO A 203 -43.60 -22.05 -14.56
N ARG A 204 -42.98 -21.99 -13.36
CA ARG A 204 -42.68 -20.75 -12.66
C ARG A 204 -41.61 -19.91 -13.38
N LEU A 205 -40.83 -20.51 -14.26
CA LEU A 205 -39.76 -19.86 -15.01
C LEU A 205 -40.26 -19.31 -16.36
N ILE A 206 -41.54 -19.44 -16.72
CA ILE A 206 -42.07 -18.92 -17.97
C ILE A 206 -41.92 -17.40 -18.01
N HIS A 207 -41.29 -16.92 -19.11
CA HIS A 207 -41.16 -15.49 -19.40
C HIS A 207 -42.36 -15.00 -20.20
N TRP A 208 -43.42 -14.64 -19.52
CA TRP A 208 -44.69 -14.24 -20.11
C TRP A 208 -44.60 -13.16 -21.19
N PRO A 209 -43.76 -12.09 -21.03
CA PRO A 209 -43.63 -11.06 -22.08
C PRO A 209 -43.09 -11.60 -23.40
N THR A 210 -42.11 -12.52 -23.40
CA THR A 210 -41.58 -13.12 -24.63
C THR A 210 -42.54 -14.17 -25.18
N THR A 211 -43.19 -14.94 -24.32
CA THR A 211 -44.23 -15.92 -24.68
C THR A 211 -45.36 -15.25 -25.41
N ALA A 212 -45.87 -14.14 -24.90
CA ALA A 212 -46.96 -13.36 -25.54
C ALA A 212 -46.56 -12.78 -26.92
N ARG A 213 -45.30 -12.38 -27.08
CA ARG A 213 -44.80 -11.80 -28.35
C ARG A 213 -44.52 -12.85 -29.42
N ARG A 214 -44.11 -14.06 -29.03
CA ARG A 214 -43.67 -15.08 -29.96
C ARG A 214 -44.61 -16.26 -30.12
N GLY A 215 -45.71 -16.32 -29.36
CA GLY A 215 -46.74 -17.37 -29.45
C GLY A 215 -46.28 -18.77 -29.01
N LYS A 216 -45.09 -18.91 -28.45
CA LYS A 216 -44.56 -20.16 -27.92
C LYS A 216 -44.06 -19.92 -26.49
N PHE A 217 -44.09 -20.93 -25.64
CA PHE A 217 -43.58 -20.81 -24.28
C PHE A 217 -42.08 -20.63 -24.25
N TYR A 218 -41.63 -19.60 -23.53
CA TYR A 218 -40.22 -19.28 -23.27
C TYR A 218 -39.95 -19.38 -21.79
N SER A 219 -38.86 -20.05 -21.42
CA SER A 219 -38.38 -20.16 -20.05
C SER A 219 -37.24 -19.17 -19.80
N ARG A 220 -37.25 -18.54 -18.64
CA ARG A 220 -36.11 -17.76 -18.13
C ARG A 220 -34.97 -18.73 -17.81
N GLN A 221 -33.84 -18.57 -18.45
CA GLN A 221 -32.63 -19.24 -18.06
C GLN A 221 -31.97 -18.36 -16.99
N LEU A 222 -32.06 -18.82 -15.75
CA LEU A 222 -31.41 -18.16 -14.64
C LEU A 222 -29.89 -18.35 -14.75
N ASP A 223 -29.11 -17.32 -14.51
CA ASP A 223 -27.67 -17.44 -14.45
C ASP A 223 -27.33 -18.29 -13.21
N GLY A 224 -26.85 -19.49 -13.44
CA GLY A 224 -26.72 -20.54 -12.42
C GLY A 224 -25.52 -20.36 -11.48
N ALA A 225 -24.94 -19.16 -11.38
CA ALA A 225 -23.95 -18.87 -10.37
C ALA A 225 -24.65 -18.16 -9.19
N PRO A 226 -24.95 -18.85 -8.08
CA PRO A 226 -25.36 -18.17 -6.88
C PRO A 226 -24.27 -17.15 -6.52
N ALA A 227 -24.62 -15.88 -6.41
CA ALA A 227 -23.74 -14.87 -5.84
C ALA A 227 -23.49 -15.27 -4.38
N SER A 228 -22.42 -16.02 -4.15
CA SER A 228 -21.99 -16.38 -2.79
C SER A 228 -20.91 -15.39 -2.38
N ASP A 229 -21.06 -14.83 -1.19
CA ASP A 229 -20.01 -13.99 -0.62
C ASP A 229 -18.73 -14.79 -0.49
N TRP A 230 -17.61 -14.14 -0.79
CA TRP A 230 -16.28 -14.70 -0.62
C TRP A 230 -15.71 -14.27 0.73
N TRP A 231 -15.13 -15.22 1.42
CA TRP A 231 -14.27 -14.95 2.55
C TRP A 231 -12.85 -15.37 2.21
N ILE A 232 -11.93 -14.44 2.28
CA ILE A 232 -10.49 -14.67 2.09
C ILE A 232 -9.89 -14.83 3.48
N ALA A 233 -9.41 -16.03 3.81
CA ALA A 233 -8.68 -16.32 5.03
C ALA A 233 -7.19 -16.40 4.70
N LEU A 234 -6.44 -15.39 5.11
CA LEU A 234 -5.00 -15.28 4.87
C LEU A 234 -4.23 -15.63 6.13
N ASP A 235 -3.46 -16.72 6.03
CA ASP A 235 -2.55 -17.19 7.06
C ASP A 235 -1.22 -16.43 6.99
N VAL A 236 -0.92 -15.66 8.02
CA VAL A 236 0.35 -14.96 8.22
C VAL A 236 1.00 -15.32 9.56
N ASP A 237 0.76 -16.53 10.07
CA ASP A 237 1.49 -17.03 11.22
C ASP A 237 2.99 -17.09 10.90
N ALA A 238 3.80 -16.38 11.70
CA ALA A 238 5.24 -16.28 11.51
C ALA A 238 5.98 -17.63 11.50
N ASN A 239 5.40 -18.66 12.17
CA ASN A 239 6.00 -19.99 12.30
C ASN A 239 5.93 -20.83 11.02
N VAL A 240 5.09 -20.46 10.06
CA VAL A 240 4.88 -21.22 8.82
C VAL A 240 5.38 -20.49 7.57
N GLN A 241 5.86 -19.26 7.73
CA GLN A 241 6.34 -18.47 6.60
C GLN A 241 7.74 -18.89 6.15
N ALA A 242 8.02 -18.72 4.87
CA ALA A 242 9.30 -18.99 4.24
C ALA A 242 9.75 -17.83 3.36
N GLY A 243 11.07 -17.75 3.10
CA GLY A 243 11.69 -16.68 2.33
C GLY A 243 12.16 -15.51 3.17
N GLU A 244 12.92 -14.60 2.55
CA GLU A 244 13.52 -13.44 3.21
C GLU A 244 13.20 -12.13 2.48
N GLY A 245 13.17 -11.05 3.23
CA GLY A 245 13.01 -9.70 2.70
C GLY A 245 11.65 -9.51 2.02
N TRP A 246 11.66 -9.12 0.74
CA TRP A 246 10.44 -8.93 -0.07
C TRP A 246 9.96 -10.23 -0.72
N GLU A 247 10.87 -11.17 -0.96
CA GLU A 247 10.55 -12.44 -1.61
C GLU A 247 10.25 -13.51 -0.56
N ASN A 248 9.09 -13.41 0.07
CA ASN A 248 8.63 -14.35 1.09
C ASN A 248 7.16 -14.73 0.87
N THR A 249 6.70 -15.74 1.58
CA THR A 249 5.32 -16.25 1.48
C THR A 249 4.29 -15.26 2.02
N VAL A 250 4.64 -14.39 2.96
CA VAL A 250 3.73 -13.35 3.48
C VAL A 250 3.36 -12.36 2.37
N GLU A 251 4.38 -11.88 1.62
CA GLU A 251 4.16 -10.94 0.52
C GLU A 251 3.36 -11.59 -0.61
N LEU A 252 3.68 -12.85 -0.96
CA LEU A 252 2.88 -13.59 -1.93
C LEU A 252 1.43 -13.74 -1.47
N GLY A 253 1.20 -14.12 -0.21
CA GLY A 253 -0.13 -14.27 0.37
C GLY A 253 -0.94 -12.98 0.34
N VAL A 254 -0.31 -11.86 0.68
CA VAL A 254 -0.93 -10.54 0.62
C VAL A 254 -1.29 -10.13 -0.81
N ILE A 255 -0.40 -10.38 -1.79
CA ILE A 255 -0.66 -10.11 -3.20
C ILE A 255 -1.82 -10.97 -3.73
N LEU A 256 -1.85 -12.25 -3.35
CA LEU A 256 -2.95 -13.17 -3.69
C LEU A 256 -4.27 -12.69 -3.11
N ALA A 257 -4.30 -12.33 -1.82
CA ALA A 257 -5.49 -11.83 -1.15
C ALA A 257 -6.00 -10.52 -1.79
N ALA A 258 -5.10 -9.58 -2.08
CA ALA A 258 -5.42 -8.33 -2.77
C ALA A 258 -5.99 -8.58 -4.17
N SER A 259 -5.37 -9.46 -4.94
CA SER A 259 -5.78 -9.78 -6.32
C SER A 259 -7.10 -10.53 -6.38
N LEU A 260 -7.35 -11.45 -5.44
CA LEU A 260 -8.64 -12.15 -5.31
C LEU A 260 -9.75 -11.20 -4.88
N ALA A 261 -9.47 -10.31 -3.93
CA ALA A 261 -10.44 -9.30 -3.51
C ALA A 261 -10.80 -8.36 -4.66
N ASP A 262 -9.83 -7.88 -5.42
CA ASP A 262 -10.05 -7.06 -6.61
C ASP A 262 -10.87 -7.82 -7.67
N ARG A 263 -10.53 -9.09 -7.94
CA ARG A 263 -11.25 -9.94 -8.88
C ARG A 263 -12.72 -10.14 -8.47
N GLY A 264 -12.98 -10.43 -7.18
CA GLY A 264 -14.35 -10.65 -6.68
C GLY A 264 -15.19 -9.39 -6.73
N LEU A 265 -14.61 -8.24 -6.31
CA LEU A 265 -15.32 -6.95 -6.24
C LEU A 265 -15.54 -6.31 -7.62
N ARG A 266 -14.67 -6.60 -8.61
CA ARG A 266 -14.75 -6.06 -9.97
C ARG A 266 -15.29 -7.04 -10.99
N ALA A 267 -15.74 -8.23 -10.57
CA ALA A 267 -16.37 -9.18 -11.46
C ALA A 267 -17.63 -8.59 -12.15
N ARG A 268 -18.03 -9.16 -13.27
CA ARG A 268 -19.27 -8.77 -13.98
C ARG A 268 -20.50 -8.84 -13.05
N HIS A 269 -20.49 -9.79 -12.12
CA HIS A 269 -21.43 -9.90 -11.01
C HIS A 269 -20.62 -9.77 -9.70
N PRO A 270 -20.53 -8.56 -9.12
CA PRO A 270 -19.71 -8.34 -7.95
C PRO A 270 -20.15 -9.20 -6.77
N GLN A 271 -19.21 -9.88 -6.16
CA GLN A 271 -19.39 -10.65 -4.93
C GLN A 271 -19.19 -9.74 -3.72
N GLY A 272 -19.84 -10.03 -2.61
CA GLY A 272 -19.38 -9.50 -1.33
C GLY A 272 -18.05 -10.20 -0.96
N VAL A 273 -17.01 -9.44 -0.67
CA VAL A 273 -15.71 -9.99 -0.28
C VAL A 273 -15.39 -9.61 1.15
N GLY A 274 -15.18 -10.60 2.01
CA GLY A 274 -14.67 -10.45 3.37
C GLY A 274 -13.20 -10.83 3.46
N LEU A 275 -12.49 -10.29 4.43
CA LEU A 275 -11.10 -10.60 4.72
C LEU A 275 -10.94 -11.01 6.18
N LEU A 276 -10.27 -12.13 6.39
CA LEU A 276 -9.80 -12.62 7.67
C LEU A 276 -8.29 -12.84 7.57
N ALA A 277 -7.51 -12.24 8.45
CA ALA A 277 -6.07 -12.43 8.48
C ALA A 277 -5.52 -12.45 9.91
N SER A 278 -4.56 -13.35 10.14
CA SER A 278 -3.99 -13.64 11.46
C SER A 278 -2.66 -12.91 11.72
N GLY A 279 -2.60 -11.61 11.45
CA GLY A 279 -1.40 -10.81 11.70
C GLY A 279 -1.16 -10.47 13.19
N THR A 280 -0.22 -9.56 13.45
CA THR A 280 -0.01 -8.96 14.79
C THR A 280 -1.30 -8.38 15.35
N GLN A 281 -2.14 -7.86 14.47
CA GLN A 281 -3.53 -7.53 14.73
C GLN A 281 -4.42 -8.39 13.82
N THR A 282 -5.43 -9.02 14.40
CA THR A 282 -6.40 -9.79 13.60
C THR A 282 -7.24 -8.84 12.77
N VAL A 283 -7.19 -9.00 11.46
CA VAL A 283 -8.04 -8.29 10.52
C VAL A 283 -9.32 -9.08 10.31
N TRP A 284 -10.46 -8.44 10.50
CA TRP A 284 -11.78 -9.02 10.31
C TRP A 284 -12.70 -8.03 9.59
N LEU A 285 -12.78 -8.17 8.26
CA LEU A 285 -13.67 -7.36 7.43
C LEU A 285 -14.80 -8.23 6.90
N LYS A 286 -16.05 -7.86 7.21
CA LYS A 286 -17.23 -8.59 6.73
C LYS A 286 -17.39 -8.41 5.22
N PRO A 287 -18.00 -9.40 4.53
CA PRO A 287 -18.26 -9.28 3.09
C PRO A 287 -19.12 -8.05 2.76
N GLN A 288 -18.60 -7.22 1.89
CA GLN A 288 -19.27 -6.07 1.31
C GLN A 288 -18.82 -5.92 -0.14
N SER A 289 -19.54 -5.13 -0.92
CA SER A 289 -19.21 -4.81 -2.31
C SER A 289 -18.90 -3.32 -2.48
N GLY A 290 -18.28 -2.98 -3.61
CA GLY A 290 -18.00 -1.60 -3.98
C GLY A 290 -16.55 -1.16 -3.74
N GLU A 291 -16.19 -0.03 -4.39
CA GLU A 291 -14.80 0.47 -4.43
C GLU A 291 -14.30 0.94 -3.06
N ARG A 292 -15.17 1.48 -2.21
CA ARG A 292 -14.78 1.87 -0.85
C ARG A 292 -14.29 0.67 -0.04
N HIS A 293 -15.01 -0.44 -0.10
CA HIS A 293 -14.65 -1.66 0.62
C HIS A 293 -13.38 -2.30 0.04
N ARG A 294 -13.22 -2.24 -1.28
CA ARG A 294 -11.98 -2.64 -1.95
C ARG A 294 -10.76 -1.90 -1.39
N LEU A 295 -10.84 -0.57 -1.28
CA LEU A 295 -9.77 0.23 -0.70
C LEU A 295 -9.52 -0.10 0.78
N GLU A 296 -10.56 -0.40 1.54
CA GLU A 296 -10.46 -0.83 2.94
C GLU A 296 -9.68 -2.15 3.06
N ILE A 297 -9.99 -3.14 2.23
CA ILE A 297 -9.26 -4.41 2.17
C ILE A 297 -7.77 -4.16 1.81
N LEU A 298 -7.50 -3.38 0.75
CA LEU A 298 -6.13 -3.10 0.32
C LEU A 298 -5.32 -2.37 1.39
N ARG A 299 -5.93 -1.42 2.12
CA ARG A 299 -5.29 -0.71 3.23
C ARG A 299 -5.00 -1.65 4.40
N SER A 300 -5.94 -2.52 4.76
CA SER A 300 -5.73 -3.51 5.82
C SER A 300 -4.60 -4.47 5.46
N LEU A 301 -4.53 -4.90 4.21
CA LEU A 301 -3.44 -5.73 3.70
C LEU A 301 -2.09 -4.97 3.64
N ALA A 302 -2.10 -3.65 3.42
CA ALA A 302 -0.89 -2.83 3.46
C ALA A 302 -0.23 -2.81 4.84
N MET A 303 -1.05 -2.82 5.90
CA MET A 303 -0.60 -2.78 7.30
C MET A 303 -0.37 -4.15 7.92
N LEU A 304 -0.67 -5.22 7.18
CA LEU A 304 -0.62 -6.58 7.72
C LEU A 304 0.83 -7.03 7.92
N GLU A 305 1.16 -7.40 9.15
CA GLU A 305 2.44 -7.97 9.55
C GLU A 305 2.25 -9.39 10.10
N PRO A 306 3.26 -10.28 9.99
CA PRO A 306 3.18 -11.62 10.54
C PRO A 306 2.80 -11.62 12.02
N GLY A 307 1.91 -12.55 12.41
CA GLY A 307 1.46 -12.74 13.78
C GLY A 307 1.84 -14.11 14.33
N GLN A 308 1.21 -14.50 15.42
CA GLN A 308 1.43 -15.80 16.06
C GLN A 308 0.15 -16.65 16.19
N LEU A 309 -0.94 -16.23 15.55
CA LEU A 309 -2.20 -16.96 15.60
C LEU A 309 -2.20 -18.04 14.52
N PRO A 310 -2.20 -19.34 14.90
CA PRO A 310 -2.22 -20.43 13.93
C PRO A 310 -3.49 -20.44 13.09
N LEU A 311 -3.38 -20.93 11.84
CA LEU A 311 -4.50 -21.04 10.91
C LEU A 311 -5.66 -21.85 11.49
N ALA A 312 -5.38 -22.97 12.20
CA ALA A 312 -6.41 -23.78 12.86
C ALA A 312 -7.28 -22.96 13.80
N GLU A 313 -6.65 -22.21 14.70
CA GLU A 313 -7.35 -21.38 15.68
C GLU A 313 -8.10 -20.21 15.01
N MET A 314 -7.53 -19.63 13.95
CA MET A 314 -8.21 -18.59 13.16
C MET A 314 -9.50 -19.14 12.53
N LEU A 315 -9.47 -20.31 11.94
CA LEU A 315 -10.65 -20.96 11.33
C LEU A 315 -11.70 -21.33 12.37
N ASP A 316 -11.29 -21.87 13.53
CA ASP A 316 -12.19 -22.22 14.62
C ASP A 316 -12.91 -20.98 15.19
N ARG A 317 -12.18 -19.89 15.41
CA ARG A 317 -12.75 -18.61 15.85
C ARG A 317 -13.69 -18.00 14.81
N ALA A 318 -13.41 -18.21 13.53
CA ALA A 318 -14.23 -17.71 12.44
C ALA A 318 -15.54 -18.50 12.29
N GLY A 319 -15.53 -19.80 12.56
CA GLY A 319 -16.61 -20.73 12.29
C GLY A 319 -18.00 -20.29 12.76
N PRO A 320 -18.18 -19.72 13.96
CA PRO A 320 -19.49 -19.23 14.45
C PRO A 320 -20.06 -18.04 13.69
N THR A 321 -19.18 -17.21 13.12
CA THR A 321 -19.56 -15.95 12.45
C THR A 321 -19.67 -16.08 10.93
N LEU A 322 -19.08 -17.13 10.36
CA LEU A 322 -19.20 -17.46 8.95
C LEU A 322 -20.62 -17.97 8.67
N GLY A 323 -21.31 -17.32 7.75
CA GLY A 323 -22.64 -17.76 7.31
C GLY A 323 -22.60 -19.08 6.55
N ASN A 324 -23.78 -19.70 6.38
CA ASN A 324 -23.91 -20.85 5.50
C ASN A 324 -23.88 -20.42 4.03
N ARG A 325 -23.40 -21.27 3.12
CA ARG A 325 -23.36 -21.03 1.66
C ARG A 325 -22.42 -19.91 1.23
N ILE A 326 -21.30 -19.77 1.90
CA ILE A 326 -20.20 -18.89 1.51
C ILE A 326 -19.09 -19.67 0.80
N SER A 327 -18.31 -18.99 -0.02
CA SER A 327 -17.04 -19.50 -0.55
C SER A 327 -15.91 -19.04 0.37
N LEU A 328 -15.18 -20.00 0.95
CA LEU A 328 -14.03 -19.72 1.81
C LEU A 328 -12.74 -19.96 1.02
N ILE A 329 -11.93 -18.94 0.84
CA ILE A 329 -10.65 -19.02 0.15
C ILE A 329 -9.56 -18.97 1.23
N VAL A 330 -8.87 -20.08 1.44
CA VAL A 330 -7.77 -20.17 2.41
C VAL A 330 -6.45 -20.01 1.68
N ILE A 331 -5.63 -19.05 2.10
CA ILE A 331 -4.30 -18.79 1.57
C ILE A 331 -3.30 -19.07 2.68
N THR A 332 -2.45 -20.10 2.51
CA THR A 332 -1.50 -20.52 3.54
C THR A 332 -0.20 -21.06 2.96
N ALA A 333 0.90 -20.87 3.69
CA ALA A 333 2.18 -21.54 3.49
C ALA A 333 2.38 -22.74 4.43
N SER A 334 1.41 -23.00 5.32
CA SER A 334 1.49 -24.14 6.24
C SER A 334 1.37 -25.47 5.48
N ILE A 335 2.38 -26.30 5.61
CA ILE A 335 2.41 -27.68 5.10
C ILE A 335 2.00 -28.70 6.15
N LYS A 336 1.75 -28.29 7.39
CA LYS A 336 1.27 -29.14 8.48
C LYS A 336 -0.23 -29.35 8.36
N PRO A 337 -0.74 -30.56 8.62
CA PRO A 337 -2.16 -30.88 8.49
C PRO A 337 -3.03 -30.46 9.70
N ASP A 338 -2.48 -29.75 10.66
CA ASP A 338 -3.11 -29.41 11.95
C ASP A 338 -4.37 -28.52 11.83
N TRP A 339 -4.51 -27.77 10.75
CA TRP A 339 -5.67 -26.93 10.46
C TRP A 339 -6.77 -27.65 9.63
N ILE A 340 -6.48 -28.85 9.07
CA ILE A 340 -7.47 -29.60 8.27
C ILE A 340 -8.73 -29.96 9.05
N PRO A 341 -8.68 -30.38 10.33
CA PRO A 341 -9.89 -30.67 11.11
C PRO A 341 -10.81 -29.45 11.22
N ALA A 342 -10.27 -28.26 11.47
CA ALA A 342 -11.04 -27.01 11.51
C ALA A 342 -11.69 -26.71 10.15
N LEU A 343 -10.97 -26.91 9.06
CA LEU A 343 -11.51 -26.72 7.71
C LEU A 343 -12.62 -27.74 7.38
N THR A 344 -12.44 -29.01 7.77
CA THR A 344 -13.43 -30.07 7.58
C THR A 344 -14.72 -29.78 8.37
N HIS A 345 -14.60 -29.23 9.57
CA HIS A 345 -15.76 -28.80 10.34
C HIS A 345 -16.56 -27.70 9.63
N LEU A 346 -15.88 -26.73 9.00
CA LEU A 346 -16.50 -25.70 8.19
C LEU A 346 -17.18 -26.27 6.94
N LEU A 347 -16.56 -27.27 6.28
CA LEU A 347 -17.14 -27.97 5.15
C LEU A 347 -18.48 -28.61 5.54
N TRP A 348 -18.57 -29.29 6.70
CA TRP A 348 -19.81 -29.89 7.19
C TRP A 348 -20.90 -28.87 7.50
N LYS A 349 -20.54 -27.63 7.84
CA LYS A 349 -21.47 -26.51 7.97
C LYS A 349 -22.01 -26.00 6.62
N GLY A 350 -21.54 -26.54 5.48
CA GLY A 350 -21.96 -26.13 4.14
C GLY A 350 -21.18 -24.96 3.56
N ILE A 351 -20.02 -24.65 4.14
CA ILE A 351 -19.05 -23.70 3.59
C ILE A 351 -18.24 -24.44 2.52
N SER A 352 -18.02 -23.79 1.37
CA SER A 352 -17.24 -24.36 0.26
C SER A 352 -15.80 -23.83 0.29
N PRO A 353 -14.82 -24.58 0.82
CA PRO A 353 -13.44 -24.14 0.87
C PRO A 353 -12.75 -24.33 -0.48
N THR A 354 -11.87 -23.39 -0.81
CA THR A 354 -10.84 -23.50 -1.86
C THR A 354 -9.50 -23.12 -1.23
N VAL A 355 -8.48 -23.95 -1.38
CA VAL A 355 -7.20 -23.74 -0.71
C VAL A 355 -6.12 -23.34 -1.72
N LEU A 356 -5.45 -22.23 -1.45
CA LEU A 356 -4.27 -21.76 -2.15
C LEU A 356 -3.05 -22.05 -1.29
N LEU A 357 -2.31 -23.09 -1.64
CA LEU A 357 -1.07 -23.47 -0.97
C LEU A 357 0.10 -22.72 -1.59
N MET A 358 0.75 -21.89 -0.83
CA MET A 358 2.02 -21.29 -1.23
C MET A 358 3.12 -22.30 -0.96
N ASP A 359 3.84 -22.74 -2.01
CA ASP A 359 4.89 -23.75 -1.85
C ASP A 359 6.14 -23.15 -1.18
N PRO A 360 6.44 -23.53 0.10
CA PRO A 360 7.59 -22.99 0.80
C PRO A 360 8.93 -23.38 0.17
N SER A 361 8.98 -24.52 -0.56
CA SER A 361 10.22 -24.95 -1.22
C SER A 361 10.68 -23.96 -2.29
N SER A 362 9.75 -23.29 -2.97
CA SER A 362 10.06 -22.24 -3.93
C SER A 362 10.70 -21.00 -3.30
N PHE A 363 10.61 -20.87 -1.97
CA PHE A 363 11.22 -19.79 -1.15
C PHE A 363 12.44 -20.27 -0.35
N GLY A 364 12.96 -21.47 -0.66
CA GLY A 364 14.18 -22.00 -0.04
C GLY A 364 13.96 -22.88 1.19
N ALA A 365 12.72 -23.24 1.54
CA ALA A 365 12.45 -24.22 2.57
C ALA A 365 12.73 -25.66 2.05
N SER A 366 13.00 -26.58 2.97
CA SER A 366 13.34 -27.98 2.64
C SER A 366 12.15 -28.85 2.26
N GLN A 367 10.94 -28.44 2.60
CA GLN A 367 9.71 -29.19 2.40
C GLN A 367 8.81 -28.49 1.39
N ASN A 368 8.09 -29.27 0.58
CA ASN A 368 7.13 -28.81 -0.41
C ASN A 368 5.68 -28.99 0.04
N ALA A 369 4.75 -28.44 -0.73
CA ALA A 369 3.32 -28.50 -0.44
C ALA A 369 2.60 -29.75 -0.98
N ASP A 370 3.30 -30.64 -1.73
CA ASP A 370 2.67 -31.73 -2.48
C ASP A 370 1.97 -32.74 -1.59
N ALA A 371 2.58 -33.12 -0.46
CA ALA A 371 1.99 -34.07 0.48
C ALA A 371 0.64 -33.58 1.03
N LEU A 372 0.59 -32.31 1.45
CA LEU A 372 -0.64 -31.70 1.96
C LEU A 372 -1.69 -31.51 0.84
N ALA A 373 -1.25 -31.20 -0.36
CA ALA A 373 -2.13 -31.13 -1.53
C ALA A 373 -2.77 -32.49 -1.83
N GLY A 374 -2.05 -33.60 -1.61
CA GLY A 374 -2.59 -34.94 -1.68
C GLY A 374 -3.72 -35.18 -0.69
N VAL A 375 -3.51 -34.84 0.59
CA VAL A 375 -4.54 -34.98 1.64
C VAL A 375 -5.79 -34.14 1.32
N LEU A 376 -5.62 -32.92 0.84
CA LEU A 376 -6.76 -32.08 0.43
C LEU A 376 -7.50 -32.67 -0.78
N ALA A 377 -6.78 -33.38 -1.68
CA ALA A 377 -7.40 -34.07 -2.79
C ALA A 377 -8.32 -35.21 -2.34
N GLU A 378 -7.85 -36.02 -1.39
CA GLU A 378 -8.62 -37.14 -0.80
C GLU A 378 -9.90 -36.63 -0.12
N LEU A 379 -9.86 -35.42 0.46
CA LEU A 379 -11.03 -34.76 1.05
C LEU A 379 -11.93 -34.08 0.01
N GLY A 380 -11.59 -34.12 -1.28
CA GLY A 380 -12.35 -33.45 -2.34
C GLY A 380 -12.31 -31.95 -2.29
N ILE A 381 -11.32 -31.33 -1.62
CA ILE A 381 -11.17 -29.89 -1.48
C ILE A 381 -10.35 -29.36 -2.67
N PRO A 382 -10.89 -28.39 -3.45
CA PRO A 382 -10.15 -27.69 -4.49
C PRO A 382 -8.90 -27.01 -3.93
N ARG A 383 -7.77 -27.27 -4.58
CA ARG A 383 -6.48 -26.72 -4.17
C ARG A 383 -5.65 -26.30 -5.36
N PHE A 384 -4.84 -25.28 -5.14
CA PHE A 384 -3.90 -24.73 -6.11
C PHE A 384 -2.55 -24.53 -5.41
N ILE A 385 -1.48 -25.06 -6.01
CA ILE A 385 -0.11 -24.83 -5.51
C ILE A 385 0.44 -23.63 -6.26
N LEU A 386 0.91 -22.64 -5.51
CA LEU A 386 1.41 -21.37 -6.01
C LEU A 386 2.87 -21.18 -5.61
N ASN A 387 3.69 -20.80 -6.58
CA ASN A 387 5.13 -20.70 -6.43
C ASN A 387 5.56 -19.22 -6.44
N ARG A 388 6.81 -18.98 -6.02
CA ARG A 388 7.48 -17.68 -6.06
C ARG A 388 7.44 -16.99 -7.44
N SER A 389 7.30 -17.74 -8.54
CA SER A 389 7.25 -17.18 -9.89
C SER A 389 6.16 -16.10 -10.10
N LEU A 390 5.09 -16.15 -9.31
CA LEU A 390 4.06 -15.09 -9.33
C LEU A 390 4.59 -13.73 -8.86
N LEU A 391 5.56 -13.70 -7.95
CA LEU A 391 6.22 -12.46 -7.52
C LEU A 391 7.12 -11.86 -8.61
N GLN A 392 7.51 -12.66 -9.60
CA GLN A 392 8.38 -12.21 -10.71
C GLN A 392 7.60 -11.63 -11.89
N GLN A 393 6.28 -11.63 -11.83
CA GLN A 393 5.46 -10.99 -12.86
C GLN A 393 5.70 -9.47 -12.87
N PRO A 394 5.71 -8.82 -14.05
CA PRO A 394 5.95 -7.38 -14.17
C PRO A 394 4.98 -6.54 -13.33
N GLU A 395 3.76 -7.01 -13.12
CA GLU A 395 2.72 -6.36 -12.33
C GLU A 395 2.99 -6.44 -10.82
N ALA A 396 3.76 -7.43 -10.36
CA ALA A 396 4.19 -7.55 -8.97
C ALA A 396 5.43 -6.70 -8.65
N HIS A 397 6.17 -6.25 -9.69
CA HIS A 397 7.38 -5.46 -9.52
C HIS A 397 7.12 -3.95 -9.64
N PRO A 398 7.80 -3.14 -8.82
CA PRO A 398 7.74 -1.69 -8.95
C PRO A 398 8.40 -1.24 -10.25
N GLY A 399 7.74 -0.43 -11.05
CA GLY A 399 8.42 0.19 -12.19
C GLY A 399 7.55 0.76 -13.30
N LYS A 400 6.28 0.46 -13.33
CA LYS A 400 5.36 1.10 -14.28
C LYS A 400 4.17 1.58 -13.48
N GLY A 401 4.10 2.88 -13.23
CA GLY A 401 2.93 3.51 -12.60
C GLY A 401 1.65 3.00 -13.27
N HIS A 402 0.68 2.66 -12.47
CA HIS A 402 -0.59 2.10 -12.93
C HIS A 402 -1.45 3.17 -13.59
N TRP A 403 -1.02 3.63 -14.75
CA TRP A 403 -1.91 4.25 -15.72
C TRP A 403 -2.63 3.12 -16.44
N GLU A 404 -3.84 2.77 -16.02
CA GLU A 404 -4.68 1.90 -16.82
C GLU A 404 -5.10 2.65 -18.08
N TRP A 405 -4.54 2.25 -19.20
CA TRP A 405 -4.92 2.74 -20.52
C TRP A 405 -5.93 1.78 -21.14
N ARG A 406 -7.09 2.28 -21.49
CA ARG A 406 -8.02 1.54 -22.35
C ARG A 406 -7.90 2.07 -23.77
N ILE A 407 -7.63 1.17 -24.70
CA ILE A 407 -7.69 1.49 -26.12
C ILE A 407 -9.14 1.45 -26.55
N THR A 408 -9.67 2.58 -27.02
CA THR A 408 -11.01 2.65 -27.60
C THR A 408 -11.07 1.92 -28.95
N PRO A 409 -12.26 1.50 -29.45
CA PRO A 409 -12.38 0.91 -30.77
C PRO A 409 -11.84 1.78 -31.92
N SER A 410 -11.68 3.08 -31.67
CA SER A 410 -11.07 4.05 -32.60
C SER A 410 -9.54 4.14 -32.49
N GLY A 411 -8.88 3.27 -31.70
CA GLY A 411 -7.43 3.25 -31.53
C GLY A 411 -6.87 4.34 -30.61
N LYS A 412 -7.70 5.13 -29.93
CA LYS A 412 -7.26 6.18 -29.01
C LYS A 412 -7.04 5.61 -27.63
N ALA A 413 -5.84 5.76 -27.08
CA ALA A 413 -5.55 5.41 -25.69
C ALA A 413 -6.16 6.46 -24.75
N ILE A 414 -7.08 6.04 -23.92
CA ILE A 414 -7.69 6.89 -22.87
C ILE A 414 -7.25 6.34 -21.53
N SER A 415 -6.67 7.19 -20.66
CA SER A 415 -6.38 6.83 -19.29
C SER A 415 -7.70 6.57 -18.54
N THR A 416 -7.90 5.36 -18.04
CA THR A 416 -9.09 4.98 -17.25
C THR A 416 -8.97 5.35 -15.78
N ARG A 417 -7.78 5.77 -15.35
CA ARG A 417 -7.50 6.27 -14.00
C ARG A 417 -6.54 7.47 -14.07
N PRO A 418 -7.04 8.68 -14.35
CA PRO A 418 -6.33 9.85 -13.88
C PRO A 418 -6.41 9.84 -12.33
N PRO A 419 -5.35 10.22 -11.63
CA PRO A 419 -5.47 10.53 -10.22
C PRO A 419 -6.58 11.55 -10.03
N SER A 420 -7.54 11.23 -9.18
CA SER A 420 -8.76 12.04 -8.98
C SER A 420 -8.47 13.40 -8.35
N ASP A 421 -7.26 13.64 -7.92
CA ASP A 421 -6.84 14.88 -7.26
C ASP A 421 -5.44 15.26 -7.74
N LEU A 422 -5.39 16.21 -8.67
CA LEU A 422 -4.15 16.75 -9.24
C LEU A 422 -3.59 17.92 -8.42
N THR A 423 -4.25 18.30 -7.31
CA THR A 423 -3.82 19.39 -6.46
C THR A 423 -2.72 18.95 -5.50
N TRP A 424 -1.70 19.79 -5.35
CA TRP A 424 -0.65 19.59 -4.36
C TRP A 424 -1.22 19.80 -2.95
N LYS A 425 -0.91 18.89 -2.03
CA LYS A 425 -1.31 18.98 -0.62
C LYS A 425 -0.08 19.27 0.22
N ARG A 426 -0.16 20.33 1.02
CA ARG A 426 0.88 20.67 1.98
C ARG A 426 0.94 19.59 3.06
N LEU A 427 2.17 19.25 3.49
CA LEU A 427 2.39 18.43 4.67
C LEU A 427 1.97 19.22 5.92
N GLY A 428 1.26 18.58 6.82
CA GLY A 428 0.82 19.19 8.06
C GLY A 428 -0.15 18.31 8.80
#